data_354c49a3a24378fb999ae541651eb87b
#
_entry.id   354c49a3a24378fb999ae541651eb87b
#
_cell.length_a   1.000
_cell.length_b   1.000
_cell.length_c   1.000
_cell.angle_alpha   90.00
_cell.angle_beta   90.00
_cell.angle_gamma   90.00
#
_symmetry.space_group_name_H-M   'P 1'
#
loop_
_entity.id
_entity.type
_entity.pdbx_description
1 polymer ?
#
loop_
_entity_poly.entity_id
_entity_poly.type
_entity_poly.pdbx_seq_one_letter_code
_entity_poly.pdbx_strand_id
1 'polypeptide(L)'
;MKEIKEIKELNKLLSKYVDDGFFPGIQWQINIDNNQYSGKYGFNNIETQEKVLDNSLYRIWSMTKPIVAVAALQLIEENKTTPFAAAEYLLNL
;
A
#
# COMPACT_ATOMS: atom_id res chain seq x y z
N MET A 1 16.57 -19.88 -4.26
CA MET A 1 17.65 -19.32 -5.09
C MET A 1 17.11 -18.55 -6.29
N LYS A 2 16.25 -19.19 -7.08
CA LYS A 2 15.61 -18.52 -8.23
C LYS A 2 14.78 -17.32 -7.78
N GLU A 3 14.03 -17.46 -6.69
CA GLU A 3 13.20 -16.41 -6.12
C GLU A 3 14.01 -15.18 -5.69
N ILE A 4 15.18 -15.41 -5.08
CA ILE A 4 16.05 -14.33 -4.63
C ILE A 4 16.54 -13.50 -5.80
N LYS A 5 16.90 -14.15 -6.91
CA LYS A 5 17.33 -13.48 -8.13
C LYS A 5 16.19 -12.63 -8.72
N GLU A 6 15.01 -13.19 -8.79
CA GLU A 6 13.82 -12.49 -9.31
C GLU A 6 13.45 -11.30 -8.44
N ILE A 7 13.57 -11.43 -7.12
CA ILE A 7 13.33 -10.33 -6.18
C ILE A 7 14.34 -9.21 -6.37
N LYS A 8 15.61 -9.54 -6.59
CA LYS A 8 16.64 -8.55 -6.86
C LYS A 8 16.37 -7.81 -8.16
N GLU A 9 15.93 -8.53 -9.20
CA GLU A 9 15.58 -7.94 -10.48
C GLU A 9 14.36 -7.00 -10.34
N LEU A 10 13.37 -7.40 -9.55
CA LEU A 10 12.21 -6.56 -9.26
C LEU A 10 12.63 -5.28 -8.56
N ASN A 11 13.45 -5.38 -7.50
CA ASN A 11 13.93 -4.22 -6.78
C ASN A 11 14.71 -3.27 -7.69
N LYS A 12 15.52 -3.81 -8.57
CA LYS A 12 16.30 -3.04 -9.54
C LYS A 12 15.39 -2.30 -10.51
N LEU A 13 14.36 -2.96 -11.02
CA LEU A 13 13.37 -2.36 -11.92
C LEU A 13 12.61 -1.23 -11.24
N LEU A 14 12.12 -1.47 -10.04
CA LEU A 14 11.37 -0.48 -9.28
C LEU A 14 12.24 0.73 -8.91
N SER A 15 13.48 0.49 -8.54
CA SER A 15 14.43 1.57 -8.25
C SER A 15 14.72 2.42 -9.48
N LYS A 16 14.71 1.81 -10.67
CA LYS A 16 14.89 2.54 -11.92
C LYS A 16 13.78 3.56 -12.15
N TYR A 17 12.53 3.23 -11.83
CA TYR A 17 11.43 4.18 -11.97
C TYR A 17 11.62 5.41 -11.07
N VAL A 18 12.23 5.24 -9.91
CA VAL A 18 12.57 6.36 -9.03
C VAL A 18 13.72 7.18 -9.63
N ASP A 19 14.78 6.51 -10.09
CA ASP A 19 15.94 7.19 -10.70
C ASP A 19 15.55 7.95 -11.97
N ASP A 20 14.61 7.43 -12.75
CA ASP A 20 14.11 8.06 -13.97
C ASP A 20 13.11 9.19 -13.70
N GLY A 21 12.76 9.44 -12.44
CA GLY A 21 11.92 10.57 -12.04
C GLY A 21 10.42 10.34 -12.11
N PHE A 22 9.95 9.10 -12.30
CA PHE A 22 8.52 8.80 -12.32
C PHE A 22 7.89 8.91 -10.92
N PHE A 23 8.65 8.56 -9.89
CA PHE A 23 8.18 8.62 -8.50
C PHE A 23 9.32 9.12 -7.61
N PRO A 24 9.03 9.90 -6.55
CA PRO A 24 10.06 10.33 -5.61
C PRO A 24 10.62 9.19 -4.78
N GLY A 25 9.78 8.20 -4.45
CA GLY A 25 10.19 7.05 -3.67
C GLY A 25 9.22 5.91 -3.85
N ILE A 26 9.63 4.72 -3.40
CA ILE A 26 8.83 3.52 -3.53
C ILE A 26 9.11 2.58 -2.35
N GLN A 27 8.09 1.86 -1.94
CA GLN A 27 8.19 0.79 -0.95
C GLN A 27 7.32 -0.37 -1.40
N TRP A 28 7.81 -1.59 -1.24
CA TRP A 28 7.07 -2.77 -1.67
C TRP A 28 7.29 -3.93 -0.71
N GLN A 29 6.35 -4.85 -0.71
CA GLN A 29 6.42 -6.08 0.07
C GLN A 29 5.74 -7.21 -0.70
N ILE A 30 6.38 -8.36 -0.72
CA ILE A 30 5.86 -9.57 -1.35
C ILE A 30 5.98 -10.73 -0.38
N ASN A 31 4.92 -11.53 -0.26
CA ASN A 31 4.91 -12.75 0.53
C ASN A 31 4.77 -13.95 -0.41
N ILE A 32 5.74 -14.86 -0.38
CA ILE A 32 5.77 -16.07 -1.19
C ILE A 32 6.10 -17.24 -0.29
N ASP A 33 5.22 -18.24 -0.23
CA ASP A 33 5.42 -19.48 0.54
C ASP A 33 5.85 -19.21 1.98
N ASN A 34 5.16 -18.29 2.67
CA ASN A 34 5.43 -17.86 4.04
C ASN A 34 6.75 -17.09 4.21
N ASN A 35 7.44 -16.77 3.13
CA ASN A 35 8.62 -15.90 3.15
C ASN A 35 8.21 -14.48 2.75
N GLN A 36 8.69 -13.51 3.49
CA GLN A 36 8.42 -12.11 3.23
C GLN A 36 9.65 -11.44 2.65
N TYR A 37 9.44 -10.77 1.52
CA TYR A 37 10.47 -9.98 0.85
C TYR A 37 9.99 -8.54 0.80
N SER A 38 10.88 -7.59 1.00
CA SER A 38 10.53 -6.19 0.96
C SER A 38 11.67 -5.32 0.46
N GLY A 39 11.35 -4.13 0.02
CA GLY A 39 12.35 -3.16 -0.39
C GLY A 39 11.79 -1.75 -0.30
N LYS A 40 12.70 -0.80 -0.24
CA LYS A 40 12.37 0.62 -0.24
C LYS A 40 13.50 1.38 -0.92
N TYR A 41 13.15 2.47 -1.61
CA TYR A 41 14.13 3.25 -2.36
C TYR A 41 13.59 4.66 -2.58
N GLY A 42 14.50 5.64 -2.57
CA GLY A 42 14.17 7.02 -2.86
C GLY A 42 13.74 7.81 -1.63
N PHE A 43 12.92 8.82 -1.85
CA PHE A 43 12.59 9.82 -0.85
C PHE A 43 11.09 9.97 -0.64
N ASN A 44 10.68 10.26 0.60
CA ASN A 44 9.32 10.72 0.90
C ASN A 44 9.11 12.13 0.35
N ASN A 45 10.17 12.94 0.40
CA ASN A 45 10.15 14.33 -0.06
C ASN A 45 11.49 14.64 -0.69
N ILE A 46 11.49 14.94 -1.99
CA ILE A 46 12.70 15.25 -2.74
C ILE A 46 13.33 16.55 -2.26
N GLU A 47 12.52 17.54 -1.95
CA GLU A 47 13.01 18.88 -1.53
C GLU A 47 13.78 18.82 -0.21
N THR A 48 13.29 18.07 0.76
CA THR A 48 13.94 17.89 2.06
C THR A 48 14.93 16.74 2.09
N GLN A 49 14.96 15.90 1.04
CA GLN A 49 15.76 14.68 0.94
C GLN A 49 15.46 13.67 2.07
N GLU A 50 14.23 13.69 2.56
CA GLU A 50 13.74 12.75 3.55
C GLU A 50 13.53 11.38 2.89
N LYS A 51 14.32 10.38 3.32
CA LYS A 51 14.28 9.03 2.73
C LYS A 51 13.03 8.27 3.09
N VAL A 52 12.64 7.33 2.21
CA VAL A 52 11.56 6.38 2.49
C VAL A 52 11.96 5.50 3.68
N LEU A 53 11.07 5.38 4.65
CA LEU A 53 11.24 4.55 5.85
C LEU A 53 10.21 3.43 5.85
N ASP A 54 10.43 2.41 6.71
CA ASP A 54 9.48 1.30 6.83
C ASP A 54 8.09 1.75 7.28
N ASN A 55 8.01 2.83 8.04
CA ASN A 55 6.76 3.40 8.54
C ASN A 55 6.31 4.65 7.79
N SER A 56 6.79 4.86 6.59
CA SER A 56 6.35 5.98 5.75
C SER A 56 4.85 5.91 5.46
N LEU A 57 4.20 7.06 5.40
CA LEU A 57 2.77 7.17 5.15
C LEU A 57 2.50 7.40 3.66
N TYR A 58 1.51 6.70 3.14
CA TYR A 58 1.10 6.79 1.75
C TYR A 58 -0.39 7.04 1.63
N ARG A 59 -0.79 7.83 0.67
CA ARG A 59 -2.19 7.94 0.28
C ARG A 59 -2.56 6.70 -0.52
N ILE A 60 -3.59 6.01 -0.11
CA ILE A 60 -4.00 4.76 -0.75
C ILE A 60 -5.23 4.93 -1.66
N TRP A 61 -5.76 6.16 -1.75
CA TRP A 61 -6.84 6.53 -2.67
C TRP A 61 -8.01 5.55 -2.57
N SER A 62 -8.45 4.98 -3.69
CA SER A 62 -9.60 4.07 -3.74
C SER A 62 -9.42 2.77 -2.96
N MET A 63 -8.21 2.40 -2.57
CA MET A 63 -7.99 1.23 -1.70
C MET A 63 -8.58 1.44 -0.30
N THR A 64 -8.92 2.66 0.05
CA THR A 64 -9.64 2.97 1.30
C THR A 64 -11.05 2.37 1.31
N LYS A 65 -11.70 2.23 0.14
CA LYS A 65 -13.07 1.73 0.05
C LYS A 65 -13.27 0.33 0.65
N PRO A 66 -12.45 -0.68 0.32
CA PRO A 66 -12.57 -1.98 0.97
C PRO A 66 -12.38 -1.92 2.48
N ILE A 67 -11.46 -1.08 2.95
CA ILE A 67 -11.18 -0.93 4.39
C ILE A 67 -12.41 -0.37 5.10
N VAL A 68 -13.03 0.67 4.55
CA VAL A 68 -14.25 1.26 5.10
C VAL A 68 -15.41 0.27 5.04
N ALA A 69 -15.51 -0.52 3.96
CA ALA A 69 -16.52 -1.55 3.81
C ALA A 69 -16.44 -2.60 4.93
N VAL A 70 -15.23 -3.05 5.26
CA VAL A 70 -15.03 -4.00 6.38
C VAL A 70 -15.45 -3.38 7.70
N ALA A 71 -15.12 -2.13 7.95
CA ALA A 71 -15.54 -1.43 9.16
C ALA A 71 -17.06 -1.34 9.25
N ALA A 72 -17.74 -1.06 8.14
CA ALA A 72 -19.20 -1.02 8.09
C ALA A 72 -19.81 -2.39 8.38
N LEU A 73 -19.22 -3.48 7.86
CA LEU A 73 -19.68 -4.85 8.15
C LEU A 73 -19.55 -5.18 9.63
N GLN A 74 -18.47 -4.74 10.27
CA GLN A 74 -18.29 -4.93 11.71
C GLN A 74 -19.40 -4.22 12.51
N LEU A 75 -19.78 -3.03 12.11
CA LEU A 75 -20.88 -2.30 12.74
C LEU A 75 -22.23 -2.99 12.54
N ILE A 76 -22.46 -3.61 11.39
CA ILE A 76 -23.66 -4.41 11.14
C ILE A 76 -23.69 -5.61 12.07
N GLU A 77 -22.57 -6.32 12.24
CA GLU A 77 -22.48 -7.44 13.20
C GLU A 77 -22.78 -7.02 14.62
N GLU A 78 -22.41 -5.80 14.99
CA GLU A 78 -22.67 -5.25 16.33
C GLU A 78 -24.07 -4.63 16.46
N ASN A 79 -24.90 -4.72 15.43
CA ASN A 79 -26.26 -4.14 15.39
C ASN A 79 -26.28 -2.61 15.57
N LYS A 80 -25.20 -1.94 15.19
CA LYS A 80 -25.08 -0.48 15.28
C LYS A 80 -25.53 0.24 14.02
N THR A 81 -25.70 -0.49 12.93
CA THR A 81 -26.22 0.03 11.67
C THR A 81 -26.92 -1.09 10.90
N THR A 82 -27.58 -0.74 9.81
CA THR A 82 -28.25 -1.69 8.92
C THR A 82 -27.48 -1.80 7.61
N PRO A 83 -27.63 -2.92 6.87
CA PRO A 83 -27.00 -3.04 5.54
C PRO A 83 -27.37 -1.91 4.59
N PHE A 84 -28.61 -1.44 4.64
CA PHE A 84 -29.08 -0.34 3.78
C PHE A 84 -28.36 0.96 4.11
N ALA A 85 -28.29 1.34 5.40
CA ALA A 85 -27.61 2.55 5.83
C ALA A 85 -26.11 2.50 5.53
N ALA A 86 -25.47 1.35 5.73
CA ALA A 86 -24.06 1.16 5.42
C ALA A 86 -23.80 1.30 3.91
N ALA A 87 -24.63 0.71 3.06
CA ALA A 87 -24.52 0.82 1.62
C ALA A 87 -24.66 2.27 1.15
N GLU A 88 -25.60 3.01 1.71
CA GLU A 88 -25.79 4.42 1.41
C GLU A 88 -24.55 5.24 1.74
N TYR A 89 -23.95 5.00 2.91
CA TYR A 89 -22.72 5.66 3.30
C TYR A 89 -21.57 5.37 2.32
N LEU A 90 -21.40 4.09 1.95
CA LEU A 90 -20.32 3.67 1.05
C LEU A 90 -20.46 4.26 -0.36
N LEU A 91 -21.68 4.47 -0.84
CA LEU A 91 -21.92 5.06 -2.14
C LEU A 91 -21.47 6.53 -2.22
N ASN A 92 -21.36 7.19 -1.08
CA ASN A 92 -20.98 8.60 -1.00
C ASN A 92 -19.50 8.83 -0.68
N LEU A 93 -18.70 7.75 -0.68
CA LEU A 93 -17.24 7.86 -0.42
C LEU A 93 -16.47 8.44 -1.64
#